data_c1a7c6965235bc80149f277a97a63f40
#
_entry.id   c1a7c6965235bc80149f277a97a63f40
#
_cell.length_a   1.000
_cell.length_b   1.000
_cell.length_c   1.000
_cell.angle_alpha   90.00
_cell.angle_beta   90.00
_cell.angle_gamma   90.00
#
_symmetry.space_group_name_H-M   'P 1'
#
loop_
_entity.id
_entity.type
_entity.pdbx_description
1 polymer ?
#
loop_
_entity_poly.entity_id
_entity_poly.type
_entity_poly.pdbx_seq_one_letter_code
_entity_poly.pdbx_strand_id
1 'polypeptide(L)'
;PLQVVGAITAYAAKMAEAVGFKAVYLSGGGVAANSLGIPDLGISTMDDVLIDARRITDATNLPLLVDIDTGWGGAFNIARTVKSFIKAGVAAVHIQDQVGQKRCGHRPGKEVVPAGEMVDRVKAAVDARTDEHFVIMARTDAAASEGIDAAIERAVAYVEAGADMIFPEAMHSLDDYRRFKAAVRVPILANLTEFGSTPLFTVDELKDANVDIA
;
A
#
# COMPACT_ATOMS: atom_id res chain seq x y z
N PRO A 1 -6.95 15.60 -0.68
CA PRO A 1 -6.80 14.13 -0.67
C PRO A 1 -7.89 13.44 0.13
N LEU A 2 -8.20 12.18 -0.26
CA LEU A 2 -9.01 11.29 0.55
C LEU A 2 -8.17 10.85 1.76
N GLN A 3 -8.65 11.14 2.98
CA GLN A 3 -8.00 10.65 4.19
C GLN A 3 -8.42 9.20 4.45
N VAL A 4 -7.43 8.29 4.49
CA VAL A 4 -7.61 6.86 4.73
C VAL A 4 -6.91 6.50 6.03
N VAL A 5 -7.70 6.37 7.10
CA VAL A 5 -7.15 6.18 8.44
C VAL A 5 -6.77 4.72 8.71
N GLY A 6 -5.63 4.49 9.37
CA GLY A 6 -5.20 3.17 9.81
C GLY A 6 -6.19 2.55 10.81
N ALA A 7 -6.68 1.35 10.51
CA ALA A 7 -7.57 0.58 11.38
C ALA A 7 -7.18 -0.89 11.35
N ILE A 8 -6.59 -1.38 12.45
CA ILE A 8 -6.06 -2.75 12.55
C ILE A 8 -7.11 -3.73 13.08
N THR A 9 -8.16 -3.23 13.71
CA THR A 9 -9.23 -4.05 14.29
C THR A 9 -10.59 -3.59 13.78
N ALA A 10 -11.56 -4.50 13.80
CA ALA A 10 -12.94 -4.19 13.48
C ALA A 10 -13.50 -3.03 14.33
N TYR A 11 -13.11 -2.95 15.62
CA TYR A 11 -13.53 -1.85 16.48
C TYR A 11 -12.96 -0.50 16.04
N ALA A 12 -11.66 -0.45 15.66
CA ALA A 12 -11.05 0.77 15.13
C ALA A 12 -11.72 1.23 13.82
N ALA A 13 -12.07 0.29 12.93
CA ALA A 13 -12.79 0.60 11.69
C ALA A 13 -14.18 1.18 11.96
N LYS A 14 -14.95 0.63 12.92
CA LYS A 14 -16.24 1.20 13.34
C LYS A 14 -16.09 2.59 13.96
N MET A 15 -15.04 2.83 14.72
CA MET A 15 -14.74 4.17 15.26
C MET A 15 -14.42 5.15 14.13
N ALA A 16 -13.62 4.76 13.15
CA ALA A 16 -13.32 5.57 11.96
C ALA A 16 -14.60 5.93 11.19
N GLU A 17 -15.50 4.96 10.96
CA GLU A 17 -16.79 5.19 10.34
C GLU A 17 -17.64 6.18 11.14
N ALA A 18 -17.72 6.00 12.46
CA ALA A 18 -18.53 6.84 13.35
C ALA A 18 -18.08 8.31 13.38
N VAL A 19 -16.78 8.57 13.23
CA VAL A 19 -16.24 9.94 13.16
C VAL A 19 -16.21 10.53 11.75
N GLY A 20 -16.63 9.76 10.74
CA GLY A 20 -16.89 10.25 9.39
C GLY A 20 -15.82 10.01 8.35
N PHE A 21 -14.79 9.20 8.61
CA PHE A 21 -13.85 8.75 7.58
C PHE A 21 -14.58 8.01 6.46
N LYS A 22 -14.02 8.07 5.25
CA LYS A 22 -14.66 7.50 4.05
C LYS A 22 -13.95 6.25 3.54
N ALA A 23 -12.79 5.91 4.09
CA ALA A 23 -12.04 4.69 3.82
C ALA A 23 -11.13 4.38 5.00
N VAL A 24 -10.71 3.12 5.11
CA VAL A 24 -9.81 2.62 6.15
C VAL A 24 -8.65 1.84 5.55
N TYR A 25 -7.54 1.77 6.29
CA TYR A 25 -6.32 1.10 5.87
C TYR A 25 -5.91 0.01 6.88
N LEU A 26 -5.67 -1.19 6.39
CA LEU A 26 -5.08 -2.29 7.17
C LEU A 26 -3.60 -2.43 6.80
N SER A 27 -2.74 -1.95 7.69
CA SER A 27 -1.28 -2.03 7.56
C SER A 27 -0.78 -3.44 7.89
N GLY A 28 0.07 -4.00 7.05
CA GLY A 28 0.77 -5.27 7.35
C GLY A 28 1.65 -5.17 8.59
N GLY A 29 2.38 -4.06 8.74
CA GLY A 29 3.14 -3.78 9.97
C GLY A 29 2.25 -3.64 11.20
N GLY A 30 1.04 -3.07 11.02
CA GLY A 30 0.03 -3.00 12.08
C GLY A 30 -0.47 -4.37 12.50
N VAL A 31 -0.76 -5.27 11.56
CA VAL A 31 -1.14 -6.66 11.85
C VAL A 31 0.00 -7.39 12.58
N ALA A 32 1.23 -7.29 12.06
CA ALA A 32 2.40 -7.89 12.70
C ALA A 32 2.52 -7.47 14.17
N ALA A 33 2.46 -6.16 14.45
CA ALA A 33 2.65 -5.63 15.80
C ALA A 33 1.46 -5.89 16.74
N ASN A 34 0.22 -5.64 16.28
CA ASN A 34 -0.94 -5.63 17.18
C ASN A 34 -1.69 -6.96 17.21
N SER A 35 -1.79 -7.68 16.11
CA SER A 35 -2.50 -8.96 16.07
C SER A 35 -1.59 -10.13 16.45
N LEU A 36 -0.31 -10.08 16.04
CA LEU A 36 0.63 -11.19 16.21
C LEU A 36 1.71 -10.94 17.28
N GLY A 37 1.98 -9.68 17.63
CA GLY A 37 3.04 -9.34 18.57
C GLY A 37 4.46 -9.61 18.06
N ILE A 38 4.66 -9.51 16.73
CA ILE A 38 5.94 -9.76 16.06
C ILE A 38 6.40 -8.50 15.30
N PRO A 39 7.71 -8.37 14.99
CA PRO A 39 8.22 -7.26 14.21
C PRO A 39 7.78 -7.34 12.73
N ASP A 40 7.68 -6.15 12.09
CA ASP A 40 7.35 -5.99 10.67
C ASP A 40 8.56 -6.31 9.77
N LEU A 41 8.82 -7.61 9.58
CA LEU A 41 9.96 -8.15 8.84
C LEU A 41 9.58 -9.24 7.82
N GLY A 42 8.34 -9.22 7.30
CA GLY A 42 7.86 -10.22 6.36
C GLY A 42 7.62 -11.60 6.99
N ILE A 43 7.32 -11.64 8.30
CA ILE A 43 7.06 -12.88 9.04
C ILE A 43 5.59 -13.28 8.95
N SER A 44 4.69 -12.30 8.87
CA SER A 44 3.25 -12.54 8.72
C SER A 44 2.92 -13.25 7.41
N THR A 45 1.87 -14.04 7.45
CA THR A 45 1.35 -14.77 6.28
C THR A 45 0.14 -14.05 5.67
N MET A 46 -0.23 -14.46 4.45
CA MET A 46 -1.48 -14.00 3.83
C MET A 46 -2.69 -14.23 4.75
N ASP A 47 -2.76 -15.40 5.39
CA ASP A 47 -3.92 -15.77 6.22
C ASP A 47 -4.01 -14.91 7.49
N ASP A 48 -2.89 -14.50 8.09
CA ASP A 48 -2.88 -13.59 9.23
C ASP A 48 -3.53 -12.25 8.88
N VAL A 49 -3.15 -11.65 7.75
CA VAL A 49 -3.70 -10.38 7.29
C VAL A 49 -5.16 -10.55 6.83
N LEU A 50 -5.47 -11.64 6.14
CA LEU A 50 -6.80 -11.93 5.62
C LEU A 50 -7.85 -12.11 6.74
N ILE A 51 -7.46 -12.68 7.89
CA ILE A 51 -8.33 -12.82 9.07
C ILE A 51 -8.76 -11.42 9.56
N ASP A 52 -7.84 -10.49 9.72
CA ASP A 52 -8.17 -9.14 10.18
C ASP A 52 -8.93 -8.35 9.11
N ALA A 53 -8.58 -8.49 7.83
CA ALA A 53 -9.33 -7.89 6.72
C ALA A 53 -10.82 -8.31 6.75
N ARG A 54 -11.12 -9.61 6.90
CA ARG A 54 -12.50 -10.12 7.01
C ARG A 54 -13.24 -9.54 8.21
N ARG A 55 -12.60 -9.48 9.37
CA ARG A 55 -13.20 -8.88 10.57
C ARG A 55 -13.58 -7.42 10.37
N ILE A 56 -12.76 -6.68 9.61
CA ILE A 56 -13.02 -5.27 9.29
C ILE A 56 -14.16 -5.16 8.28
N THR A 57 -14.12 -5.88 7.17
CA THR A 57 -15.17 -5.82 6.13
C THR A 57 -16.53 -6.33 6.61
N ASP A 58 -16.55 -7.28 7.56
CA ASP A 58 -17.79 -7.71 8.21
C ASP A 58 -18.37 -6.64 9.16
N ALA A 59 -17.53 -5.75 9.68
CA ALA A 59 -17.92 -4.76 10.69
C ALA A 59 -18.34 -3.40 10.13
N THR A 60 -17.89 -3.02 8.94
CA THR A 60 -18.16 -1.72 8.30
C THR A 60 -18.27 -1.86 6.78
N ASN A 61 -19.03 -0.96 6.16
CA ASN A 61 -19.10 -0.84 4.69
C ASN A 61 -18.07 0.14 4.11
N LEU A 62 -17.17 0.70 4.92
CA LEU A 62 -16.11 1.56 4.40
C LEU A 62 -15.17 0.77 3.47
N PRO A 63 -14.77 1.35 2.32
CA PRO A 63 -13.74 0.77 1.49
C PRO A 63 -12.46 0.50 2.31
N LEU A 64 -11.94 -0.71 2.22
CA LEU A 64 -10.72 -1.13 2.91
C LEU A 64 -9.57 -1.25 1.91
N LEU A 65 -8.49 -0.52 2.15
CA LEU A 65 -7.19 -0.69 1.51
C LEU A 65 -6.32 -1.60 2.40
N VAL A 66 -5.69 -2.63 1.82
CA VAL A 66 -4.87 -3.60 2.57
C VAL A 66 -3.43 -3.65 2.03
N ASP A 67 -2.48 -3.67 2.96
CA ASP A 67 -1.08 -4.00 2.71
C ASP A 67 -0.92 -5.50 2.50
N ILE A 68 -0.52 -5.92 1.31
CA ILE A 68 -0.23 -7.32 1.00
C ILE A 68 1.27 -7.60 0.88
N ASP A 69 2.12 -6.75 1.48
CA ASP A 69 3.57 -6.88 1.45
C ASP A 69 4.09 -7.13 0.01
N THR A 70 4.80 -8.21 -0.22
CA THR A 70 5.31 -8.63 -1.54
C THR A 70 4.40 -9.66 -2.23
N GLY A 71 3.20 -9.92 -1.68
CA GLY A 71 2.23 -10.89 -2.21
C GLY A 71 2.43 -12.32 -1.72
N TRP A 72 3.31 -12.55 -0.73
CA TRP A 72 3.61 -13.83 -0.07
C TRP A 72 4.06 -14.94 -1.02
N GLY A 73 4.86 -14.58 -2.03
CA GLY A 73 5.50 -15.53 -2.93
C GLY A 73 5.51 -15.09 -4.39
N GLY A 74 5.62 -16.04 -5.30
CA GLY A 74 5.67 -15.78 -6.74
C GLY A 74 4.31 -15.46 -7.35
N ALA A 75 4.25 -15.36 -8.69
CA ALA A 75 3.05 -14.93 -9.43
C ALA A 75 1.77 -15.69 -9.05
N PHE A 76 1.83 -17.00 -8.84
CA PHE A 76 0.67 -17.80 -8.44
C PHE A 76 0.21 -17.51 -7.00
N ASN A 77 1.13 -17.18 -6.10
CA ASN A 77 0.79 -16.75 -4.75
C ASN A 77 0.10 -15.38 -4.79
N ILE A 78 0.63 -14.43 -5.56
CA ILE A 78 0.04 -13.11 -5.78
C ILE A 78 -1.38 -13.24 -6.34
N ALA A 79 -1.56 -14.09 -7.35
CA ALA A 79 -2.87 -14.35 -7.92
C ALA A 79 -3.87 -14.93 -6.89
N ARG A 80 -3.43 -15.88 -6.05
CA ARG A 80 -4.24 -16.40 -4.93
C ARG A 80 -4.58 -15.30 -3.94
N THR A 81 -3.61 -14.49 -3.57
CA THR A 81 -3.76 -13.36 -2.65
C THR A 81 -4.84 -12.40 -3.14
N VAL A 82 -4.71 -11.86 -4.34
CA VAL A 82 -5.68 -10.92 -4.92
C VAL A 82 -7.10 -11.49 -4.90
N LYS A 83 -7.28 -12.72 -5.39
CA LYS A 83 -8.59 -13.40 -5.39
C LYS A 83 -9.16 -13.60 -3.98
N SER A 84 -8.30 -13.85 -2.99
CA SER A 84 -8.73 -14.05 -1.61
C SER A 84 -9.20 -12.75 -0.96
N PHE A 85 -8.50 -11.64 -1.21
CA PHE A 85 -8.88 -10.32 -0.69
C PHE A 85 -10.12 -9.75 -1.38
N ILE A 86 -10.30 -9.96 -2.70
CA ILE A 86 -11.55 -9.65 -3.39
C ILE A 86 -12.73 -10.39 -2.75
N LYS A 87 -12.60 -11.70 -2.51
CA LYS A 87 -13.65 -12.51 -1.85
C LYS A 87 -13.92 -12.08 -0.41
N ALA A 88 -12.96 -11.46 0.24
CA ALA A 88 -13.12 -10.90 1.58
C ALA A 88 -13.77 -9.51 1.59
N GLY A 89 -14.19 -8.97 0.43
CA GLY A 89 -14.84 -7.66 0.35
C GLY A 89 -13.89 -6.47 0.46
N VAL A 90 -12.57 -6.70 0.29
CA VAL A 90 -11.57 -5.63 0.26
C VAL A 90 -11.71 -4.83 -1.02
N ALA A 91 -11.56 -3.50 -0.95
CA ALA A 91 -11.70 -2.61 -2.09
C ALA A 91 -10.39 -2.37 -2.85
N ALA A 92 -9.27 -2.42 -2.14
CA ALA A 92 -7.96 -2.14 -2.71
C ALA A 92 -6.85 -2.89 -1.97
N VAL A 93 -5.80 -3.24 -2.70
CA VAL A 93 -4.54 -3.73 -2.09
C VAL A 93 -3.36 -2.92 -2.62
N HIS A 94 -2.31 -2.81 -1.80
CA HIS A 94 -1.02 -2.41 -2.33
C HIS A 94 0.02 -3.52 -2.18
N ILE A 95 0.85 -3.67 -3.22
CA ILE A 95 1.96 -4.60 -3.31
C ILE A 95 3.26 -3.84 -3.51
N GLN A 96 4.34 -4.26 -2.84
CA GLN A 96 5.59 -3.51 -2.81
C GLN A 96 6.74 -4.20 -3.54
N ASP A 97 7.74 -3.40 -3.94
CA ASP A 97 8.93 -3.83 -4.67
C ASP A 97 10.12 -4.26 -3.78
N GLN A 98 9.92 -4.43 -2.48
CA GLN A 98 10.96 -4.98 -1.61
C GLN A 98 11.20 -6.47 -1.86
N VAL A 99 12.37 -6.96 -1.43
CA VAL A 99 12.66 -8.40 -1.31
C VAL A 99 11.70 -9.06 -0.32
N GLY A 100 11.57 -10.40 -0.35
CA GLY A 100 10.66 -11.12 0.54
C GLY A 100 10.94 -10.91 2.04
N GLN A 101 12.20 -10.70 2.41
CA GLN A 101 12.63 -10.32 3.77
C GLN A 101 12.52 -8.80 3.99
N LYS A 102 11.36 -8.25 3.68
CA LYS A 102 11.10 -6.83 3.71
C LYS A 102 11.27 -6.20 5.10
N ARG A 103 11.36 -4.89 5.14
CA ARG A 103 11.38 -4.07 6.35
C ARG A 103 10.29 -3.01 6.28
N CYS A 104 9.96 -2.43 7.43
CA CYS A 104 9.10 -1.25 7.48
C CYS A 104 9.67 -0.14 6.56
N GLY A 105 8.81 0.47 5.75
CA GLY A 105 9.20 1.46 4.74
C GLY A 105 9.90 2.70 5.29
N HIS A 106 9.72 3.02 6.57
CA HIS A 106 10.38 4.12 7.26
C HIS A 106 11.71 3.72 7.97
N ARG A 107 12.14 2.47 7.85
CA ARG A 107 13.38 1.97 8.47
C ARG A 107 14.50 1.86 7.43
N PRO A 108 15.76 2.01 7.87
CA PRO A 108 16.92 1.84 7.00
C PRO A 108 17.14 0.38 6.59
N GLY A 109 17.96 0.18 5.54
CA GLY A 109 18.38 -1.13 5.09
C GLY A 109 17.33 -1.90 4.30
N LYS A 110 16.43 -1.19 3.63
CA LYS A 110 15.51 -1.77 2.64
C LYS A 110 16.29 -2.21 1.40
N GLU A 111 15.87 -3.33 0.84
CA GLU A 111 16.35 -3.85 -0.43
C GLU A 111 15.15 -4.02 -1.37
N VAL A 112 15.31 -3.57 -2.61
CA VAL A 112 14.27 -3.70 -3.64
C VAL A 112 14.69 -4.73 -4.68
N VAL A 113 13.70 -5.41 -5.25
CA VAL A 113 13.93 -6.33 -6.37
C VAL A 113 14.19 -5.55 -7.66
N PRO A 114 14.75 -6.17 -8.71
CA PRO A 114 14.83 -5.56 -10.03
C PRO A 114 13.45 -5.06 -10.49
N ALA A 115 13.41 -3.91 -11.18
CA ALA A 115 12.15 -3.30 -11.64
C ALA A 115 11.29 -4.28 -12.47
N GLY A 116 11.92 -5.10 -13.31
CA GLY A 116 11.23 -6.14 -14.10
C GLY A 116 10.52 -7.19 -13.25
N GLU A 117 11.10 -7.58 -12.10
CA GLU A 117 10.43 -8.52 -11.18
C GLU A 117 9.18 -7.88 -10.56
N MET A 118 9.25 -6.61 -10.16
CA MET A 118 8.05 -5.92 -9.64
C MET A 118 7.00 -5.71 -10.73
N VAL A 119 7.39 -5.42 -11.97
CA VAL A 119 6.48 -5.38 -13.13
C VAL A 119 5.72 -6.71 -13.27
N ASP A 120 6.41 -7.85 -13.11
CA ASP A 120 5.77 -9.17 -13.16
C ASP A 120 4.83 -9.40 -11.95
N ARG A 121 5.18 -8.91 -10.75
CA ARG A 121 4.29 -8.93 -9.59
C ARG A 121 2.99 -8.14 -9.85
N VAL A 122 3.12 -6.93 -10.41
CA VAL A 122 1.96 -6.08 -10.77
C VAL A 122 1.09 -6.77 -11.81
N LYS A 123 1.68 -7.31 -12.89
CA LYS A 123 0.94 -8.05 -13.90
C LYS A 123 0.20 -9.26 -13.33
N ALA A 124 0.85 -10.03 -12.45
CA ALA A 124 0.22 -11.17 -11.78
C ALA A 124 -0.99 -10.75 -10.92
N ALA A 125 -0.89 -9.59 -10.25
CA ALA A 125 -1.99 -9.04 -9.47
C ALA A 125 -3.15 -8.57 -10.37
N VAL A 126 -2.85 -7.86 -11.44
CA VAL A 126 -3.84 -7.34 -12.42
C VAL A 126 -4.54 -8.47 -13.14
N ASP A 127 -3.80 -9.48 -13.62
CA ASP A 127 -4.37 -10.65 -14.31
C ASP A 127 -5.27 -11.51 -13.41
N ALA A 128 -5.00 -11.48 -12.11
CA ALA A 128 -5.79 -12.22 -11.12
C ALA A 128 -7.08 -11.51 -10.70
N ARG A 129 -7.24 -10.24 -11.04
CA ARG A 129 -8.38 -9.40 -10.67
C ARG A 129 -9.67 -9.94 -11.29
N THR A 130 -10.66 -10.24 -10.45
CA THR A 130 -11.98 -10.76 -10.85
C THR A 130 -13.09 -9.73 -10.69
N ASP A 131 -12.79 -8.57 -10.12
CA ASP A 131 -13.69 -7.44 -9.96
C ASP A 131 -13.01 -6.20 -10.58
N GLU A 132 -13.64 -5.59 -11.57
CA GLU A 132 -13.10 -4.41 -12.29
C GLU A 132 -12.93 -3.17 -11.40
N HIS A 133 -13.66 -3.09 -10.27
CA HIS A 133 -13.57 -2.01 -9.31
C HIS A 133 -12.49 -2.21 -8.25
N PHE A 134 -11.92 -3.41 -8.16
CA PHE A 134 -10.84 -3.70 -7.22
C PHE A 134 -9.54 -3.04 -7.63
N VAL A 135 -8.97 -2.21 -6.74
CA VAL A 135 -7.80 -1.39 -7.03
C VAL A 135 -6.51 -2.16 -6.72
N ILE A 136 -5.58 -2.19 -7.68
CA ILE A 136 -4.19 -2.64 -7.49
C ILE A 136 -3.30 -1.42 -7.42
N MET A 137 -2.75 -1.14 -6.24
CA MET A 137 -1.80 -0.05 -6.02
C MET A 137 -0.38 -0.61 -5.96
N ALA A 138 0.53 -0.08 -6.76
CA ALA A 138 1.94 -0.47 -6.69
C ALA A 138 2.69 0.48 -5.75
N ARG A 139 3.39 -0.10 -4.77
CA ARG A 139 4.26 0.63 -3.85
C ARG A 139 5.71 0.47 -4.27
N THR A 140 6.44 1.58 -4.26
CA THR A 140 7.90 1.57 -4.42
C THR A 140 8.60 2.10 -3.19
N ASP A 141 9.57 1.36 -2.72
CA ASP A 141 10.50 1.71 -1.64
C ASP A 141 11.87 2.16 -2.17
N ALA A 142 12.02 2.26 -3.50
CA ALA A 142 13.31 2.49 -4.16
C ALA A 142 13.91 3.88 -3.90
N ALA A 143 13.11 4.89 -3.53
CA ALA A 143 13.61 6.24 -3.29
C ALA A 143 14.74 6.28 -2.24
N ALA A 144 14.67 5.42 -1.22
CA ALA A 144 15.67 5.36 -0.16
C ALA A 144 17.00 4.69 -0.56
N SER A 145 16.99 3.80 -1.56
CA SER A 145 18.15 3.01 -2.00
C SER A 145 18.69 3.41 -3.37
N GLU A 146 17.83 3.81 -4.29
CA GLU A 146 18.17 4.13 -5.67
C GLU A 146 17.99 5.61 -6.02
N GLY A 147 17.35 6.39 -5.12
CA GLY A 147 17.02 7.79 -5.31
C GLY A 147 15.69 8.03 -6.01
N ILE A 148 15.26 9.30 -5.98
CA ILE A 148 13.93 9.71 -6.40
C ILE A 148 13.67 9.48 -7.90
N ASP A 149 14.67 9.71 -8.75
CA ASP A 149 14.50 9.57 -10.21
C ASP A 149 14.28 8.11 -10.59
N ALA A 150 15.07 7.19 -10.05
CA ALA A 150 14.89 5.76 -10.27
C ALA A 150 13.55 5.25 -9.71
N ALA A 151 13.11 5.75 -8.56
CA ALA A 151 11.81 5.40 -8.00
C ALA A 151 10.66 5.88 -8.89
N ILE A 152 10.77 7.06 -9.51
CA ILE A 152 9.79 7.56 -10.48
C ILE A 152 9.77 6.70 -11.75
N GLU A 153 10.93 6.32 -12.30
CA GLU A 153 11.03 5.43 -13.47
C GLU A 153 10.36 4.08 -13.19
N ARG A 154 10.60 3.50 -12.02
CA ARG A 154 9.92 2.28 -11.57
C ARG A 154 8.42 2.46 -11.50
N ALA A 155 7.93 3.54 -10.88
CA ALA A 155 6.50 3.82 -10.74
C ALA A 155 5.80 3.96 -12.11
N VAL A 156 6.44 4.58 -13.10
CA VAL A 156 5.93 4.66 -14.47
C VAL A 156 5.80 3.26 -15.06
N ALA A 157 6.83 2.41 -14.93
CA ALA A 157 6.78 1.03 -15.42
C ALA A 157 5.68 0.19 -14.72
N TYR A 158 5.40 0.46 -13.44
CA TYR A 158 4.32 -0.24 -12.71
C TYR A 158 2.93 0.19 -13.20
N VAL A 159 2.75 1.48 -13.53
CA VAL A 159 1.52 1.97 -14.17
C VAL A 159 1.34 1.36 -15.57
N GLU A 160 2.39 1.28 -16.37
CA GLU A 160 2.38 0.62 -17.68
C GLU A 160 2.06 -0.89 -17.56
N ALA A 161 2.43 -1.51 -16.43
CA ALA A 161 2.07 -2.89 -16.12
C ALA A 161 0.61 -3.08 -15.67
N GLY A 162 -0.14 -1.99 -15.46
CA GLY A 162 -1.56 -1.99 -15.12
C GLY A 162 -1.89 -1.62 -13.66
N ALA A 163 -0.95 -1.08 -12.89
CA ALA A 163 -1.26 -0.54 -11.57
C ALA A 163 -2.20 0.68 -11.71
N ASP A 164 -3.27 0.69 -10.91
CA ASP A 164 -4.28 1.75 -10.91
C ASP A 164 -3.83 2.99 -10.14
N MET A 165 -2.96 2.81 -9.16
CA MET A 165 -2.46 3.86 -8.25
C MET A 165 -1.01 3.59 -7.85
N ILE A 166 -0.30 4.63 -7.38
CA ILE A 166 1.08 4.51 -6.89
C ILE A 166 1.18 4.95 -5.43
N PHE A 167 1.96 4.20 -4.67
CA PHE A 167 2.34 4.50 -3.30
C PHE A 167 3.87 4.73 -3.26
N PRO A 168 4.34 5.98 -3.38
CA PRO A 168 5.74 6.31 -3.17
C PRO A 168 6.05 6.35 -1.67
N GLU A 169 6.84 5.39 -1.18
CA GLU A 169 7.12 5.27 0.25
C GLU A 169 8.23 6.22 0.70
N ALA A 170 8.04 6.78 1.91
CA ALA A 170 9.04 7.55 2.63
C ALA A 170 9.55 8.80 1.87
N MET A 171 8.64 9.55 1.27
CA MET A 171 8.97 10.83 0.63
C MET A 171 9.35 11.89 1.67
N HIS A 172 10.33 12.72 1.35
CA HIS A 172 10.87 13.71 2.27
C HIS A 172 10.40 15.14 1.99
N SER A 173 9.80 15.39 0.83
CA SER A 173 9.33 16.73 0.44
C SER A 173 8.03 16.69 -0.37
N LEU A 174 7.30 17.80 -0.36
CA LEU A 174 6.12 17.99 -1.21
C LEU A 174 6.49 18.01 -2.71
N ASP A 175 7.73 18.41 -3.03
CA ASP A 175 8.22 18.43 -4.40
C ASP A 175 8.40 17.00 -4.95
N ASP A 176 8.82 16.06 -4.12
CA ASP A 176 8.90 14.65 -4.51
C ASP A 176 7.53 14.13 -4.93
N TYR A 177 6.46 14.43 -4.16
CA TYR A 177 5.09 14.06 -4.54
C TYR A 177 4.65 14.70 -5.86
N ARG A 178 4.95 16.00 -6.08
CA ARG A 178 4.64 16.69 -7.35
C ARG A 178 5.34 16.03 -8.54
N ARG A 179 6.60 15.65 -8.38
CA ARG A 179 7.39 14.95 -9.40
C ARG A 179 6.80 13.58 -9.73
N PHE A 180 6.47 12.79 -8.71
CA PHE A 180 5.77 11.52 -8.91
C PHE A 180 4.45 11.72 -9.65
N LYS A 181 3.59 12.61 -9.17
CA LYS A 181 2.28 12.86 -9.76
C LYS A 181 2.36 13.28 -11.23
N ALA A 182 3.30 14.15 -11.56
CA ALA A 182 3.52 14.62 -12.93
C ALA A 182 3.94 13.47 -13.87
N ALA A 183 4.73 12.51 -13.38
CA ALA A 183 5.23 11.40 -14.17
C ALA A 183 4.19 10.28 -14.34
N VAL A 184 3.58 9.82 -13.23
CA VAL A 184 2.72 8.62 -13.26
C VAL A 184 1.29 8.90 -13.77
N ARG A 185 0.77 10.11 -13.59
CA ARG A 185 -0.58 10.54 -14.04
C ARG A 185 -1.76 9.73 -13.50
N VAL A 186 -1.52 8.86 -12.55
CA VAL A 186 -2.54 8.12 -11.79
C VAL A 186 -2.63 8.67 -10.37
N PRO A 187 -3.64 8.31 -9.55
CA PRO A 187 -3.67 8.71 -8.16
C PRO A 187 -2.43 8.26 -7.39
N ILE A 188 -1.95 9.12 -6.47
CA ILE A 188 -0.84 8.81 -5.58
C ILE A 188 -1.26 8.89 -4.12
N LEU A 189 -0.67 8.03 -3.28
CA LEU A 189 -0.88 7.98 -1.84
C LEU A 189 0.33 8.55 -1.11
N ALA A 190 0.09 9.42 -0.11
CA ALA A 190 1.10 9.88 0.85
C ALA A 190 0.91 9.15 2.18
N ASN A 191 1.90 8.36 2.59
CA ASN A 191 1.90 7.71 3.90
C ASN A 191 2.49 8.64 4.97
N LEU A 192 1.64 9.12 5.86
CA LEU A 192 2.00 9.98 7.00
C LEU A 192 1.87 9.16 8.28
N THR A 193 2.98 8.64 8.76
CA THR A 193 3.00 7.88 10.01
C THR A 193 3.82 8.61 11.06
N GLU A 194 3.31 8.67 12.29
CA GLU A 194 4.06 9.18 13.43
C GLU A 194 5.37 8.39 13.58
N PHE A 195 6.44 9.08 13.93
CA PHE A 195 7.80 8.51 14.05
C PHE A 195 8.37 7.93 12.74
N GLY A 196 7.72 8.19 11.59
CA GLY A 196 8.22 7.86 10.26
C GLY A 196 9.28 8.84 9.78
N SER A 197 9.84 8.57 8.58
CA SER A 197 10.83 9.45 7.93
C SER A 197 10.20 10.57 7.12
N THR A 198 8.93 10.44 6.74
CA THR A 198 8.17 11.48 6.02
C THR A 198 7.71 12.56 6.99
N PRO A 199 7.94 13.85 6.69
CA PRO A 199 7.38 14.94 7.48
C PRO A 199 5.83 14.85 7.53
N LEU A 200 5.26 15.26 8.66
CA LEU A 200 3.79 15.29 8.83
C LEU A 200 3.22 16.51 8.12
N PHE A 201 3.03 16.40 6.82
CA PHE A 201 2.38 17.42 6.02
C PHE A 201 0.89 17.54 6.34
N THR A 202 0.37 18.75 6.29
CA THR A 202 -1.06 18.99 6.43
C THR A 202 -1.85 18.53 5.19
N VAL A 203 -3.15 18.36 5.34
CA VAL A 203 -4.05 18.00 4.23
C VAL A 203 -4.00 19.05 3.10
N ASP A 204 -3.90 20.33 3.44
CA ASP A 204 -3.82 21.42 2.46
C ASP A 204 -2.48 21.39 1.70
N GLU A 205 -1.36 21.17 2.37
CA GLU A 205 -0.04 21.02 1.73
C GLU A 205 -0.01 19.82 0.77
N LEU A 206 -0.59 18.68 1.16
CA LEU A 206 -0.69 17.50 0.31
C LEU A 206 -1.61 17.76 -0.89
N LYS A 207 -2.72 18.47 -0.70
CA LYS A 207 -3.60 18.89 -1.79
C LYS A 207 -2.87 19.76 -2.79
N ASP A 208 -2.08 20.75 -2.32
CA ASP A 208 -1.28 21.64 -3.17
C ASP A 208 -0.14 20.89 -3.90
N ALA A 209 0.26 19.75 -3.37
CA ALA A 209 1.19 18.83 -4.02
C ALA A 209 0.52 17.83 -4.97
N ASN A 210 -0.80 17.94 -5.19
CA ASN A 210 -1.62 17.04 -6.01
C ASN A 210 -1.62 15.57 -5.53
N VAL A 211 -1.51 15.37 -4.23
CA VAL A 211 -1.69 14.05 -3.61
C VAL A 211 -3.20 13.74 -3.56
N ASP A 212 -3.57 12.52 -3.92
CA ASP A 212 -4.98 12.09 -4.00
C ASP A 212 -5.46 11.41 -2.71
N ILE A 213 -4.57 10.67 -2.05
CA ILE A 213 -4.87 9.86 -0.86
C ILE A 213 -3.79 10.13 0.22
N ALA A 214 -4.21 10.22 1.48
CA ALA A 214 -3.30 10.40 2.63
C ALA A 214 -3.78 9.60 3.85
#